data_2f951072144d318a9d617ecb0ca6ff88
#
_entry.id   2f951072144d318a9d617ecb0ca6ff88
#
_cell.length_a   1.000
_cell.length_b   1.000
_cell.length_c   1.000
_cell.angle_alpha   90.00
_cell.angle_beta   90.00
_cell.angle_gamma   90.00
#
_symmetry.space_group_name_H-M   'P 1'
#
loop_
_entity.id
_entity.type
_entity.pdbx_description
1 polymer ?
#
loop_
_entity_poly.entity_id
_entity_poly.type
_entity_poly.pdbx_seq_one_letter_code
_entity_poly.pdbx_strand_id
1 'polypeptide(L)'
;MNSQERHEDRYQRRKARREQRAREAGGASFEEVMSFGNICKAGKSCCDGARWKTSTINFETNLLGEAQATYDTLHYGKRVFKGFHSFATVEHGKVRNIDALPIQERAIQKCLCKNLLTEVYSRSFIYDNSASLKDRGMDFQLRRLRKHLQGHYRRGGGGG
;
A
#
# COMPACT_ATOMS: atom_id res chain seq x y z
N MET A 1 30.67 -14.12 -22.51
CA MET A 1 29.39 -13.49 -22.12
C MET A 1 29.62 -12.00 -21.93
N ASN A 2 29.05 -11.18 -22.80
CA ASN A 2 29.16 -9.73 -22.81
C ASN A 2 28.48 -9.12 -21.56
N SER A 3 28.78 -7.86 -21.25
CA SER A 3 28.15 -7.13 -20.12
C SER A 3 26.65 -7.01 -20.28
N GLN A 4 26.17 -6.79 -21.50
CA GLN A 4 24.75 -6.73 -21.83
C GLN A 4 24.05 -8.09 -21.67
N GLU A 5 24.66 -9.18 -22.12
CA GLU A 5 24.15 -10.53 -21.93
C GLU A 5 23.99 -10.90 -20.43
N ARG A 6 24.98 -10.51 -19.60
CA ARG A 6 24.91 -10.71 -18.15
C ARG A 6 23.83 -9.87 -17.47
N HIS A 7 23.54 -8.69 -18.01
CA HIS A 7 22.47 -7.84 -17.52
C HIS A 7 21.10 -8.43 -17.86
N GLU A 8 20.94 -8.87 -19.10
CA GLU A 8 19.72 -9.50 -19.60
C GLU A 8 19.41 -10.81 -18.85
N ASP A 9 20.41 -11.70 -18.68
CA ASP A 9 20.26 -12.92 -17.92
C ASP A 9 19.81 -12.66 -16.47
N ARG A 10 20.43 -11.66 -15.80
CA ARG A 10 20.00 -11.23 -14.46
C ARG A 10 18.57 -10.68 -14.44
N TYR A 11 18.19 -9.94 -15.47
CA TYR A 11 16.83 -9.41 -15.60
C TYR A 11 15.81 -10.55 -15.77
N GLN A 12 16.07 -11.50 -16.68
CA GLN A 12 15.20 -12.65 -16.92
C GLN A 12 15.06 -13.55 -15.69
N ARG A 13 16.15 -13.83 -14.98
CA ARG A 13 16.10 -14.56 -13.71
C ARG A 13 15.26 -13.85 -12.63
N ARG A 14 15.35 -12.52 -12.54
CA ARG A 14 14.53 -11.74 -11.61
C ARG A 14 13.06 -11.77 -12.02
N LYS A 15 12.77 -11.65 -13.31
CA LYS A 15 11.42 -11.72 -13.88
C LYS A 15 10.79 -13.07 -13.58
N ALA A 16 11.47 -14.17 -13.92
CA ALA A 16 11.00 -15.54 -13.66
C ALA A 16 10.71 -15.77 -12.16
N ARG A 17 11.60 -15.33 -11.26
CA ARG A 17 11.37 -15.42 -9.81
C ARG A 17 10.16 -14.60 -9.34
N ARG A 18 9.89 -13.43 -9.94
CA ARG A 18 8.68 -12.65 -9.64
C ARG A 18 7.42 -13.36 -10.08
N GLU A 19 7.42 -13.89 -11.30
CA GLU A 19 6.29 -14.64 -11.87
C GLU A 19 6.00 -15.91 -11.06
N GLN A 20 7.04 -16.67 -10.68
CA GLN A 20 6.89 -17.81 -9.81
C GLN A 20 6.30 -17.44 -8.45
N ARG A 21 6.80 -16.39 -7.81
CA ARG A 21 6.26 -15.91 -6.53
C ARG A 21 4.84 -15.37 -6.65
N ALA A 22 4.50 -14.71 -7.77
CA ALA A 22 3.14 -14.28 -8.04
C ALA A 22 2.19 -15.47 -8.18
N ARG A 23 2.63 -16.56 -8.83
CA ARG A 23 1.87 -17.81 -8.92
C ARG A 23 1.71 -18.51 -7.57
N GLU A 24 2.78 -18.56 -6.77
CA GLU A 24 2.76 -19.16 -5.42
C GLU A 24 1.91 -18.34 -4.44
N ALA A 25 1.92 -17.02 -4.55
CA ALA A 25 1.09 -16.11 -3.73
C ALA A 25 -0.33 -15.94 -4.29
N GLY A 26 -0.52 -16.21 -5.58
CA GLY A 26 -1.80 -16.08 -6.30
C GLY A 26 -2.82 -17.18 -6.00
N GLY A 27 -2.67 -17.91 -4.88
CA GLY A 27 -3.67 -18.88 -4.42
C GLY A 27 -4.94 -18.26 -3.86
N ALA A 28 -4.95 -16.98 -3.48
CA ALA A 28 -6.14 -16.32 -3.00
C ALA A 28 -7.02 -15.86 -4.16
N SER A 29 -8.22 -16.41 -4.27
CA SER A 29 -9.20 -15.98 -5.26
C SER A 29 -9.68 -14.55 -4.98
N PHE A 30 -10.27 -13.89 -5.99
CA PHE A 30 -10.89 -12.58 -5.79
C PHE A 30 -11.95 -12.62 -4.68
N GLU A 31 -12.74 -13.67 -4.63
CA GLU A 31 -13.78 -13.90 -3.62
C GLU A 31 -13.20 -14.00 -2.21
N GLU A 32 -12.05 -14.66 -2.05
CA GLU A 32 -11.37 -14.76 -0.75
C GLU A 32 -10.80 -13.41 -0.32
N VAL A 33 -10.07 -12.73 -1.22
CA VAL A 33 -9.47 -11.42 -0.95
C VAL A 33 -10.52 -10.38 -0.60
N MET A 34 -11.60 -10.31 -1.40
CA MET A 34 -12.71 -9.35 -1.27
C MET A 34 -13.92 -9.96 -0.57
N SER A 35 -13.73 -10.92 0.32
CA SER A 35 -14.81 -11.47 1.13
C SER A 35 -15.44 -10.38 2.02
N PHE A 36 -16.74 -10.54 2.32
CA PHE A 36 -17.47 -9.64 3.20
C PHE A 36 -16.73 -9.37 4.52
N GLY A 37 -16.20 -10.42 5.17
CA GLY A 37 -15.44 -10.30 6.41
C GLY A 37 -14.16 -9.46 6.26
N ASN A 38 -13.45 -9.59 5.15
CA ASN A 38 -12.24 -8.80 4.88
C ASN A 38 -12.57 -7.34 4.60
N ILE A 39 -13.66 -7.06 3.88
CA ILE A 39 -14.17 -5.70 3.64
C ILE A 39 -14.57 -5.04 4.96
N CYS A 40 -15.30 -5.73 5.84
CA CYS A 40 -15.65 -5.24 7.18
C CYS A 40 -14.40 -4.87 8.01
N LYS A 41 -13.41 -5.77 8.08
CA LYS A 41 -12.16 -5.55 8.81
C LYS A 41 -11.39 -4.34 8.24
N ALA A 42 -11.32 -4.23 6.91
CA ALA A 42 -10.67 -3.12 6.24
C ALA A 42 -11.41 -1.80 6.49
N GLY A 43 -12.74 -1.80 6.39
CA GLY A 43 -13.58 -0.63 6.68
C GLY A 43 -13.41 -0.14 8.12
N LYS A 44 -13.51 -1.03 9.10
CA LYS A 44 -13.25 -0.72 10.51
C LYS A 44 -11.86 -0.09 10.71
N SER A 45 -10.85 -0.69 10.09
CA SER A 45 -9.48 -0.19 10.16
C SER A 45 -9.25 1.16 9.43
N CYS A 46 -10.14 1.55 8.50
CA CYS A 46 -10.11 2.88 7.89
C CYS A 46 -10.64 3.97 8.82
N CYS A 47 -11.41 3.60 9.86
CA CYS A 47 -11.93 4.53 10.87
C CYS A 47 -10.89 4.87 11.95
N ASP A 48 -9.85 4.04 12.10
CA ASP A 48 -8.82 4.25 13.11
C ASP A 48 -8.10 5.60 12.91
N GLY A 49 -7.98 6.37 14.00
CA GLY A 49 -7.37 7.70 14.00
C GLY A 49 -8.23 8.82 13.42
N ALA A 50 -9.44 8.52 12.93
CA ALA A 50 -10.35 9.51 12.33
C ALA A 50 -11.77 9.49 12.92
N ARG A 51 -11.98 8.82 14.07
CA ARG A 51 -13.30 8.67 14.72
C ARG A 51 -13.91 9.99 15.21
N TRP A 52 -13.16 11.05 15.27
CA TRP A 52 -13.66 12.41 15.56
C TRP A 52 -14.40 13.06 14.39
N LYS A 53 -14.29 12.52 13.17
CA LYS A 53 -14.97 13.06 11.98
C LYS A 53 -16.38 12.46 11.85
N THR A 54 -17.38 13.32 11.62
CA THR A 54 -18.78 12.89 11.45
C THR A 54 -18.94 11.85 10.33
N SER A 55 -18.24 12.00 9.21
CA SER A 55 -18.27 11.02 8.12
C SER A 55 -17.75 9.65 8.53
N THR A 56 -16.78 9.59 9.43
CA THR A 56 -16.23 8.33 9.96
C THR A 56 -17.19 7.71 10.96
N ILE A 57 -17.81 8.52 11.84
CA ILE A 57 -18.83 8.05 12.78
C ILE A 57 -20.00 7.43 12.02
N ASN A 58 -20.54 8.14 11.02
CA ASN A 58 -21.66 7.65 10.21
C ASN A 58 -21.34 6.34 9.49
N PHE A 59 -20.12 6.23 8.95
CA PHE A 59 -19.65 5.00 8.30
C PHE A 59 -19.51 3.85 9.31
N GLU A 60 -18.90 4.10 10.48
CA GLU A 60 -18.67 3.08 11.52
C GLU A 60 -20.00 2.60 12.13
N THR A 61 -20.97 3.50 12.31
CA THR A 61 -22.31 3.16 12.80
C THR A 61 -23.06 2.24 11.84
N ASN A 62 -22.90 2.43 10.53
CA ASN A 62 -23.54 1.59 9.50
C ASN A 62 -22.53 0.64 8.80
N LEU A 63 -21.47 0.23 9.51
CA LEU A 63 -20.36 -0.53 8.93
C LEU A 63 -20.78 -1.78 8.14
N LEU A 64 -21.73 -2.54 8.67
CA LEU A 64 -22.20 -3.77 8.02
C LEU A 64 -22.97 -3.46 6.72
N GLY A 65 -23.84 -2.45 6.74
CA GLY A 65 -24.55 -2.01 5.54
C GLY A 65 -23.62 -1.46 4.45
N GLU A 66 -22.65 -0.65 4.84
CA GLU A 66 -21.62 -0.11 3.93
C GLU A 66 -20.72 -1.22 3.36
N ALA A 67 -20.35 -2.20 4.19
CA ALA A 67 -19.56 -3.34 3.75
C ALA A 67 -20.36 -4.24 2.80
N GLN A 68 -21.66 -4.47 3.06
CA GLN A 68 -22.51 -5.24 2.17
C GLN A 68 -22.70 -4.52 0.83
N ALA A 69 -22.98 -3.23 0.83
CA ALA A 69 -23.11 -2.45 -0.40
C ALA A 69 -21.81 -2.45 -1.21
N THR A 70 -20.65 -2.42 -0.53
CA THR A 70 -19.34 -2.51 -1.16
C THR A 70 -19.11 -3.90 -1.77
N TYR A 71 -19.43 -4.96 -1.03
CA TYR A 71 -19.34 -6.34 -1.47
C TYR A 71 -20.19 -6.57 -2.72
N ASP A 72 -21.48 -6.17 -2.67
CA ASP A 72 -22.41 -6.32 -3.79
C ASP A 72 -21.93 -5.55 -5.03
N THR A 73 -21.39 -4.36 -4.82
CA THR A 73 -20.84 -3.53 -5.90
C THR A 73 -19.66 -4.21 -6.60
N LEU A 74 -18.77 -4.84 -5.85
CA LEU A 74 -17.58 -5.52 -6.38
C LEU A 74 -17.95 -6.83 -7.09
N HIS A 75 -18.86 -7.61 -6.53
CA HIS A 75 -19.21 -8.94 -7.06
C HIS A 75 -20.25 -8.90 -8.19
N TYR A 76 -21.10 -7.88 -8.25
CA TYR A 76 -22.13 -7.74 -9.28
C TYR A 76 -21.79 -6.70 -10.36
N GLY A 77 -20.55 -6.30 -10.47
CA GLY A 77 -20.02 -5.50 -11.59
C GLY A 77 -20.51 -4.05 -11.65
N LYS A 78 -21.01 -3.49 -10.56
CA LYS A 78 -21.40 -2.08 -10.49
C LYS A 78 -20.17 -1.18 -10.40
N ARG A 79 -20.29 0.07 -10.87
CA ARG A 79 -19.20 1.05 -10.77
C ARG A 79 -18.94 1.39 -9.30
N VAL A 80 -17.70 1.16 -8.85
CA VAL A 80 -17.29 1.37 -7.45
C VAL A 80 -16.81 2.80 -7.22
N PHE A 81 -16.06 3.37 -8.17
CA PHE A 81 -15.39 4.65 -7.98
C PHE A 81 -16.37 5.83 -8.01
N LYS A 82 -16.53 6.51 -6.87
CA LYS A 82 -17.37 7.69 -6.70
C LYS A 82 -16.64 9.01 -6.96
N GLY A 83 -15.32 8.98 -7.12
CA GLY A 83 -14.49 10.15 -7.33
C GLY A 83 -13.80 10.64 -6.05
N PHE A 84 -12.94 11.63 -6.22
CA PHE A 84 -12.26 12.28 -5.11
C PHE A 84 -13.09 13.44 -4.55
N HIS A 85 -12.98 13.66 -3.26
CA HIS A 85 -13.41 14.91 -2.63
C HIS A 85 -12.19 15.82 -2.49
N SER A 86 -12.14 16.87 -3.31
CA SER A 86 -11.01 17.81 -3.33
C SER A 86 -11.25 18.99 -2.42
N PHE A 87 -10.26 19.35 -1.60
CA PHE A 87 -10.29 20.52 -0.74
C PHE A 87 -8.89 21.07 -0.54
N ALA A 88 -8.79 22.38 -0.25
CA ALA A 88 -7.54 23.03 0.09
C ALA A 88 -7.35 23.09 1.61
N THR A 89 -6.14 22.87 2.08
CA THR A 89 -5.73 23.07 3.47
C THR A 89 -4.44 23.89 3.54
N VAL A 90 -4.25 24.59 4.65
CA VAL A 90 -3.00 25.31 4.90
C VAL A 90 -2.20 24.55 5.94
N GLU A 91 -0.99 24.13 5.58
CA GLU A 91 -0.08 23.44 6.47
C GLU A 91 1.29 24.11 6.45
N HIS A 92 1.75 24.57 7.59
CA HIS A 92 3.00 25.34 7.74
C HIS A 92 3.12 26.53 6.77
N GLY A 93 2.02 27.28 6.57
CA GLY A 93 1.99 28.45 5.68
C GLY A 93 1.92 28.13 4.18
N LYS A 94 1.83 26.85 3.79
CA LYS A 94 1.67 26.43 2.39
C LYS A 94 0.27 25.92 2.14
N VAL A 95 -0.36 26.41 1.07
CA VAL A 95 -1.64 25.88 0.58
C VAL A 95 -1.38 24.53 -0.11
N ARG A 96 -2.12 23.50 0.31
CA ARG A 96 -2.08 22.16 -0.31
C ARG A 96 -3.48 21.77 -0.77
N ASN A 97 -3.60 21.39 -2.01
CA ASN A 97 -4.81 20.76 -2.52
C ASN A 97 -4.76 19.26 -2.18
N ILE A 98 -5.80 18.76 -1.55
CA ILE A 98 -5.92 17.37 -1.11
C ILE A 98 -7.11 16.75 -1.81
N ASP A 99 -6.86 15.62 -2.48
CA ASP A 99 -7.87 14.76 -3.08
C ASP A 99 -8.10 13.56 -2.17
N ALA A 100 -9.20 13.58 -1.42
CA ALA A 100 -9.54 12.54 -0.46
C ALA A 100 -10.49 11.51 -1.07
N LEU A 101 -10.19 10.24 -0.89
CA LEU A 101 -11.09 9.14 -1.24
C LEU A 101 -12.17 8.94 -0.16
N PRO A 102 -13.40 8.60 -0.56
CA PRO A 102 -14.42 8.09 0.36
C PRO A 102 -13.93 6.89 1.17
N ILE A 103 -14.51 6.67 2.35
CA ILE A 103 -14.07 5.59 3.25
C ILE A 103 -14.28 4.22 2.61
N GLN A 104 -15.37 4.02 1.87
CA GLN A 104 -15.66 2.77 1.16
C GLN A 104 -14.54 2.39 0.18
N GLU A 105 -14.07 3.34 -0.62
CA GLU A 105 -13.00 3.10 -1.60
C GLU A 105 -11.65 2.89 -0.93
N ARG A 106 -11.38 3.60 0.17
CA ARG A 106 -10.21 3.35 1.02
C ARG A 106 -10.24 1.95 1.63
N ALA A 107 -11.42 1.46 2.02
CA ALA A 107 -11.61 0.11 2.55
C ALA A 107 -11.28 -0.95 1.48
N ILE A 108 -11.72 -0.75 0.23
CA ILE A 108 -11.38 -1.64 -0.89
C ILE A 108 -9.86 -1.68 -1.12
N GLN A 109 -9.22 -0.51 -1.22
CA GLN A 109 -7.77 -0.42 -1.40
C GLN A 109 -7.01 -1.10 -0.24
N LYS A 110 -7.44 -0.86 1.00
CA LYS A 110 -6.81 -1.45 2.18
C LYS A 110 -7.01 -2.96 2.24
N CYS A 111 -8.18 -3.44 1.84
CA CYS A 111 -8.48 -4.85 1.73
C CYS A 111 -7.56 -5.54 0.71
N LEU A 112 -7.45 -4.98 -0.49
CA LEU A 112 -6.56 -5.46 -1.54
C LEU A 112 -5.09 -5.44 -1.11
N CYS A 113 -4.64 -4.32 -0.56
CA CYS A 113 -3.25 -4.18 -0.10
C CYS A 113 -2.89 -5.20 0.98
N LYS A 114 -3.78 -5.40 1.97
CA LYS A 114 -3.49 -6.25 3.12
C LYS A 114 -3.55 -7.74 2.78
N ASN A 115 -4.54 -8.15 1.98
CA ASN A 115 -4.82 -9.56 1.74
C ASN A 115 -4.16 -10.12 0.47
N LEU A 116 -3.59 -9.27 -0.39
CA LEU A 116 -2.94 -9.70 -1.62
C LEU A 116 -1.61 -8.97 -1.86
N LEU A 117 -1.63 -7.65 -2.06
CA LEU A 117 -0.47 -6.94 -2.58
C LEU A 117 0.74 -6.98 -1.64
N THR A 118 0.51 -6.88 -0.33
CA THR A 118 1.59 -6.92 0.66
C THR A 118 2.29 -8.27 0.66
N GLU A 119 1.57 -9.37 0.56
CA GLU A 119 2.15 -10.72 0.51
C GLU A 119 2.94 -10.95 -0.77
N VAL A 120 2.37 -10.55 -1.92
CA VAL A 120 3.01 -10.72 -3.23
C VAL A 120 4.26 -9.87 -3.37
N TYR A 121 4.19 -8.59 -2.97
CA TYR A 121 5.25 -7.62 -3.27
C TYR A 121 6.24 -7.38 -2.15
N SER A 122 5.94 -7.69 -0.87
CA SER A 122 6.83 -7.41 0.26
C SER A 122 8.25 -7.98 0.09
N ARG A 123 8.35 -9.15 -0.52
CA ARG A 123 9.64 -9.83 -0.78
C ARG A 123 10.45 -9.21 -1.93
N SER A 124 9.79 -8.44 -2.82
CA SER A 124 10.44 -7.76 -3.96
C SER A 124 10.81 -6.32 -3.67
N PHE A 125 10.39 -5.77 -2.53
CA PHE A 125 10.80 -4.43 -2.12
C PHE A 125 12.29 -4.38 -1.82
N ILE A 126 12.91 -3.26 -2.16
CA ILE A 126 14.30 -3.01 -1.73
C ILE A 126 14.36 -3.00 -0.20
N TYR A 127 15.46 -3.48 0.35
CA TYR A 127 15.61 -3.57 1.82
C TYR A 127 15.42 -2.23 2.52
N ASP A 128 15.85 -1.14 1.90
CA ASP A 128 15.78 0.23 2.45
C ASP A 128 14.42 0.91 2.22
N ASN A 129 13.41 0.20 1.69
CA ASN A 129 12.05 0.71 1.64
C ASN A 129 11.49 0.84 3.07
N SER A 130 11.22 2.08 3.47
CA SER A 130 10.66 2.43 4.78
C SER A 130 9.19 2.86 4.72
N ALA A 131 8.64 3.02 3.51
CA ALA A 131 7.29 3.48 3.32
C ALA A 131 6.27 2.35 3.49
N SER A 132 5.27 2.58 4.32
CA SER A 132 4.08 1.71 4.46
C SER A 132 4.33 0.25 4.87
N LEU A 133 5.52 -0.07 5.34
CA LEU A 133 5.85 -1.39 5.87
C LEU A 133 5.85 -1.37 7.40
N LYS A 134 5.35 -2.46 7.99
CA LYS A 134 5.39 -2.65 9.45
C LYS A 134 6.83 -2.62 9.94
N ASP A 135 7.08 -1.96 11.07
CA ASP A 135 8.38 -1.82 11.73
C ASP A 135 9.47 -1.10 10.89
N ARG A 136 9.06 -0.43 9.80
CA ARG A 136 9.93 0.34 8.91
C ARG A 136 9.43 1.77 8.76
N GLY A 137 9.50 2.54 9.84
CA GLY A 137 9.16 3.96 9.86
C GLY A 137 10.37 4.88 9.66
N MET A 138 10.20 6.14 10.03
CA MET A 138 11.22 7.20 9.93
C MET A 138 12.53 6.81 10.65
N ASP A 139 12.44 6.19 11.84
CA ASP A 139 13.63 5.78 12.60
C ASP A 139 14.44 4.71 11.86
N PHE A 140 13.77 3.76 11.20
CA PHE A 140 14.44 2.78 10.37
C PHE A 140 15.18 3.48 9.22
N GLN A 141 14.51 4.42 8.53
CA GLN A 141 15.07 5.15 7.40
C GLN A 141 16.30 5.96 7.82
N LEU A 142 16.24 6.69 8.92
CA LEU A 142 17.35 7.48 9.45
C LEU A 142 18.56 6.60 9.83
N ARG A 143 18.32 5.46 10.49
CA ARG A 143 19.39 4.49 10.78
C ARG A 143 20.05 3.95 9.51
N ARG A 144 19.26 3.65 8.47
CA ARG A 144 19.78 3.17 7.18
C ARG A 144 20.58 4.24 6.47
N LEU A 145 20.06 5.48 6.40
CA LEU A 145 20.78 6.62 5.83
C LEU A 145 22.12 6.82 6.52
N ARG A 146 22.15 6.86 7.86
CA ARG A 146 23.39 6.99 8.65
C ARG A 146 24.40 5.88 8.30
N LYS A 147 23.94 4.63 8.19
CA LYS A 147 24.80 3.49 7.83
C LYS A 147 25.41 3.67 6.43
N HIS A 148 24.62 4.13 5.45
CA HIS A 148 25.10 4.37 4.09
C HIS A 148 26.11 5.51 4.04
N LEU A 149 25.85 6.62 4.72
CA LEU A 149 26.77 7.76 4.82
C LEU A 149 28.10 7.36 5.46
N GLN A 150 28.05 6.65 6.59
CA GLN A 150 29.26 6.14 7.25
C GLN A 150 30.04 5.18 6.35
N GLY A 151 29.36 4.30 5.64
CA GLY A 151 29.99 3.36 4.70
C GLY A 151 30.62 4.07 3.51
N HIS A 152 30.02 5.14 3.01
CA HIS A 152 30.58 5.97 1.94
C HIS A 152 31.84 6.71 2.42
N TYR A 153 31.76 7.37 3.56
CA TYR A 153 32.89 8.07 4.16
C TYR A 153 34.10 7.16 4.40
N ARG A 154 33.87 5.96 4.98
CA ARG A 154 34.96 4.98 5.25
C ARG A 154 35.62 4.45 3.98
N ARG A 155 34.96 4.46 2.84
CA ARG A 155 35.50 4.02 1.55
C ARG A 155 36.19 5.13 0.76
N GLY A 156 36.51 6.26 1.39
CA GLY A 156 37.24 7.35 0.76
C GLY A 156 36.36 8.29 -0.09
N GLY A 157 35.05 8.27 0.05
CA GLY A 157 34.14 9.17 -0.64
C GLY A 157 34.10 10.62 -0.13
N GLY A 158 35.12 11.04 0.61
CA GLY A 158 35.25 12.40 1.15
C GLY A 158 36.36 13.24 0.53
N GLY A 159 36.86 12.85 -0.65
CA GLY A 159 37.94 13.58 -1.33
C GLY A 159 37.52 14.04 -2.72
N GLY A 160 37.08 15.28 -2.82
CA GLY A 160 36.81 16.02 -4.02
C GLY A 160 36.34 17.41 -3.67
#